data_9b7993a73b2c14b3c86cc9ee28e15946
#
_entry.id   9b7993a73b2c14b3c86cc9ee28e15946
#
_cell.length_a   1.000
_cell.length_b   1.000
_cell.length_c   1.000
_cell.angle_alpha   90.00
_cell.angle_beta   90.00
_cell.angle_gamma   90.00
#
_symmetry.space_group_name_H-M   'P 1'
#
loop_
_entity.id
_entity.type
_entity.pdbx_description
1 polymer ?
#
loop_
_entity_poly.entity_id
_entity_poly.type
_entity_poly.pdbx_seq_one_letter_code
_entity_poly.pdbx_strand_id
1 'polypeptide(L)'
;MPVTEYKKAGVFIGILYFNEYIKNPHIIFTQRSTKLSSHSGEVSYPGGKWEDGDIDLLDTALRESNEEINLNRSDVVSLGNLPYLISRHKIEVHPYVGLITNEQNLKGNFEIEEIFTVPVSFLKDEKNAKMHDKIKGDIDLKIPSWDYNNQRIWGLTAMITADLINICFDGKIETNLTQIREQYDSYPRG
;
A
#
# COMPACT_ATOMS: atom_id res chain seq x y z
N MET A 1 -4.30 10.70 -29.97
CA MET A 1 -3.04 10.78 -29.22
C MET A 1 -2.71 9.38 -28.73
N PRO A 2 -1.48 8.88 -28.84
CA PRO A 2 -1.17 7.54 -28.33
C PRO A 2 -1.43 7.52 -26.83
N VAL A 3 -2.16 6.51 -26.37
CA VAL A 3 -2.35 6.23 -24.95
C VAL A 3 -0.96 6.00 -24.37
N THR A 4 -0.45 6.94 -23.60
CA THR A 4 0.81 6.75 -22.87
C THR A 4 0.54 5.69 -21.80
N GLU A 5 1.06 4.49 -22.04
CA GLU A 5 1.00 3.42 -21.07
C GLU A 5 1.75 3.87 -19.80
N TYR A 6 1.07 3.89 -18.67
CA TYR A 6 1.69 4.26 -17.41
C TYR A 6 2.73 3.21 -17.01
N LYS A 7 3.84 3.66 -16.42
CA LYS A 7 4.75 2.74 -15.74
C LYS A 7 4.01 2.02 -14.62
N LYS A 8 4.32 0.75 -14.43
CA LYS A 8 3.68 -0.09 -13.41
C LYS A 8 4.60 -0.29 -12.23
N ALA A 9 4.01 -0.42 -11.05
CA ALA A 9 4.70 -0.75 -9.82
C ALA A 9 3.90 -1.78 -9.05
N GLY A 10 4.58 -2.69 -8.37
CA GLY A 10 4.01 -3.62 -7.42
C GLY A 10 4.37 -3.21 -5.99
N VAL A 11 3.40 -3.17 -5.09
CA VAL A 11 3.62 -2.98 -3.66
C VAL A 11 3.06 -4.16 -2.88
N PHE A 12 3.73 -4.53 -1.78
CA PHE A 12 3.36 -5.69 -0.98
C PHE A 12 2.76 -5.26 0.36
N ILE A 13 1.55 -5.69 0.62
CA ILE A 13 0.84 -5.52 1.89
C ILE A 13 1.04 -6.80 2.71
N GLY A 14 2.05 -6.80 3.56
CA GLY A 14 2.36 -7.91 4.44
C GLY A 14 1.53 -7.86 5.70
N ILE A 15 0.74 -8.91 5.93
CA ILE A 15 -0.05 -9.10 7.13
C ILE A 15 0.64 -10.15 7.99
N LEU A 16 1.12 -9.75 9.18
CA LEU A 16 1.68 -10.70 10.14
C LEU A 16 0.59 -11.65 10.63
N TYR A 17 0.79 -12.95 10.46
CA TYR A 17 -0.16 -13.99 10.81
C TYR A 17 0.54 -15.21 11.44
N PHE A 18 1.15 -14.99 12.60
CA PHE A 18 1.81 -16.02 13.42
C PHE A 18 1.77 -15.59 14.90
N ASN A 19 1.89 -16.53 15.81
CA ASN A 19 1.89 -16.29 17.25
C ASN A 19 0.72 -15.39 17.71
N GLU A 20 1.03 -14.31 18.42
CA GLU A 20 0.05 -13.30 18.88
C GLU A 20 -0.70 -12.59 17.75
N TYR A 21 -0.09 -12.47 16.58
CA TYR A 21 -0.68 -11.82 15.42
C TYR A 21 -1.87 -12.59 14.79
N ILE A 22 -2.05 -13.88 15.13
CA ILE A 22 -3.22 -14.65 14.69
C ILE A 22 -4.52 -14.04 15.22
N LYS A 23 -4.50 -13.54 16.47
CA LYS A 23 -5.68 -12.93 17.10
C LYS A 23 -5.83 -11.44 16.79
N ASN A 24 -4.75 -10.76 16.55
CA ASN A 24 -4.72 -9.34 16.22
C ASN A 24 -3.67 -9.11 15.12
N PRO A 25 -4.02 -9.34 13.85
CA PRO A 25 -3.11 -9.17 12.73
C PRO A 25 -2.57 -7.74 12.66
N HIS A 26 -1.31 -7.62 12.30
CA HIS A 26 -0.65 -6.34 12.06
C HIS A 26 -0.23 -6.23 10.60
N ILE A 27 -0.30 -5.04 10.07
CA ILE A 27 0.15 -4.70 8.71
C ILE A 27 1.51 -4.04 8.80
N ILE A 28 2.45 -4.46 7.94
CA ILE A 28 3.78 -3.88 7.84
C ILE A 28 3.73 -2.62 6.99
N PHE A 29 4.37 -1.56 7.48
CA PHE A 29 4.64 -0.32 6.78
C PHE A 29 6.12 0.03 6.87
N THR A 30 6.58 0.85 5.93
CA THR A 30 7.92 1.42 5.91
C THR A 30 7.85 2.93 5.95
N GLN A 31 8.81 3.57 6.59
CA GLN A 31 9.07 4.99 6.45
C GLN A 31 10.33 5.16 5.58
N ARG A 32 10.20 5.91 4.51
CA ARG A 32 11.33 6.20 3.63
C ARG A 32 12.31 7.16 4.30
N SER A 33 13.59 6.95 4.04
CA SER A 33 14.65 7.78 4.58
C SER A 33 14.49 9.25 4.19
N THR A 34 14.69 10.14 5.16
CA THR A 34 14.66 11.59 4.95
C THR A 34 15.82 12.10 4.09
N LYS A 35 16.82 11.26 3.83
CA LYS A 35 17.98 11.57 2.97
C LYS A 35 17.72 11.37 1.48
N LEU A 36 16.59 10.80 1.11
CA LEU A 36 16.23 10.57 -0.29
C LEU A 36 15.73 11.85 -0.95
N SER A 37 16.01 11.99 -2.24
CA SER A 37 15.57 13.14 -3.05
C SER A 37 14.06 13.13 -3.39
N SER A 38 13.41 11.96 -3.28
CA SER A 38 11.99 11.80 -3.58
C SER A 38 11.29 11.01 -2.49
N HIS A 39 10.04 11.38 -2.18
CA HIS A 39 9.21 10.72 -1.16
C HIS A 39 9.87 10.62 0.22
N SER A 40 10.73 11.58 0.54
CA SER A 40 11.48 11.66 1.79
C SER A 40 10.53 11.67 2.99
N GLY A 41 10.74 10.75 3.94
CA GLY A 41 9.94 10.62 5.16
C GLY A 41 8.51 10.12 4.97
N GLU A 42 8.09 9.79 3.74
CA GLU A 42 6.74 9.26 3.50
C GLU A 42 6.62 7.82 4.00
N VAL A 43 5.44 7.52 4.55
CA VAL A 43 5.07 6.14 4.90
C VAL A 43 4.50 5.44 3.68
N SER A 44 4.99 4.22 3.41
CA SER A 44 4.58 3.41 2.26
C SER A 44 4.53 1.92 2.60
N TYR A 45 3.95 1.15 1.72
CA TYR A 45 4.19 -0.28 1.64
C TYR A 45 5.52 -0.52 0.92
N PRO A 46 6.28 -1.57 1.28
CA PRO A 46 7.46 -1.96 0.52
C PRO A 46 7.06 -2.32 -0.91
N GLY A 47 7.90 -1.95 -1.87
CA GLY A 47 7.61 -2.18 -3.27
C GLY A 47 8.25 -1.15 -4.20
N GLY A 48 8.16 -1.41 -5.49
CA GLY A 48 8.80 -0.58 -6.50
C GLY A 48 8.28 -0.78 -7.90
N LYS A 49 9.01 -0.22 -8.86
CA LYS A 49 8.68 -0.31 -10.27
C LYS A 49 9.06 -1.67 -10.83
N TRP A 50 8.24 -2.12 -11.79
CA TRP A 50 8.57 -3.29 -12.58
C TRP A 50 9.91 -3.10 -13.33
N GLU A 51 10.73 -4.13 -13.33
CA GLU A 51 12.00 -4.17 -14.03
C GLU A 51 12.09 -5.40 -14.94
N ASP A 52 12.95 -5.32 -15.93
CA ASP A 52 13.24 -6.46 -16.82
C ASP A 52 13.82 -7.61 -15.98
N GLY A 53 13.13 -8.75 -16.01
CA GLY A 53 13.46 -9.93 -15.20
C GLY A 53 12.40 -10.28 -14.18
N ASP A 54 11.54 -9.34 -13.80
CA ASP A 54 10.37 -9.65 -12.98
C ASP A 54 9.37 -10.49 -13.80
N ILE A 55 8.85 -11.56 -13.20
CA ILE A 55 7.87 -12.45 -13.86
C ILE A 55 6.53 -11.73 -14.02
N ASP A 56 6.10 -11.04 -12.95
CA ASP A 56 4.88 -10.25 -12.87
C ASP A 56 5.01 -9.18 -11.78
N LEU A 57 3.98 -8.40 -11.55
CA LEU A 57 3.99 -7.33 -10.54
C LEU A 57 3.96 -7.85 -9.09
N LEU A 58 3.51 -9.08 -8.83
CA LEU A 58 3.67 -9.71 -7.53
C LEU A 58 5.14 -10.04 -7.29
N ASP A 59 5.82 -10.55 -8.32
CA ASP A 59 7.26 -10.80 -8.25
C ASP A 59 8.03 -9.52 -7.98
N THR A 60 7.71 -8.41 -8.69
CA THR A 60 8.22 -7.08 -8.39
C THR A 60 8.04 -6.70 -6.92
N ALA A 61 6.81 -6.81 -6.41
CA ALA A 61 6.49 -6.42 -5.04
C ALA A 61 7.28 -7.22 -3.99
N LEU A 62 7.46 -8.52 -4.22
CA LEU A 62 8.19 -9.40 -3.32
C LEU A 62 9.72 -9.24 -3.44
N ARG A 63 10.26 -9.00 -4.64
CA ARG A 63 11.68 -8.68 -4.86
C ARG A 63 12.05 -7.39 -4.12
N GLU A 64 11.29 -6.34 -4.33
CA GLU A 64 11.49 -5.04 -3.67
C GLU A 64 11.36 -5.16 -2.14
N SER A 65 10.38 -5.94 -1.65
CA SER A 65 10.23 -6.19 -0.21
C SER A 65 11.43 -6.92 0.39
N ASN A 66 12.03 -7.84 -0.37
CA ASN A 66 13.27 -8.49 0.06
C ASN A 66 14.42 -7.48 0.10
N GLU A 67 14.58 -6.64 -0.92
CA GLU A 67 15.65 -5.64 -1.04
C GLU A 67 15.52 -4.53 0.01
N GLU A 68 14.30 -4.01 0.22
CA GLU A 68 14.04 -2.89 1.12
C GLU A 68 14.02 -3.27 2.59
N ILE A 69 13.42 -4.43 2.93
CA ILE A 69 13.17 -4.81 4.33
C ILE A 69 13.63 -6.24 4.69
N ASN A 70 14.35 -6.91 3.82
CA ASN A 70 14.83 -8.29 4.03
C ASN A 70 13.69 -9.30 4.27
N LEU A 71 12.54 -9.11 3.64
CA LEU A 71 11.42 -10.05 3.73
C LEU A 71 11.79 -11.38 3.09
N ASN A 72 11.61 -12.48 3.81
CA ASN A 72 11.80 -13.81 3.24
C ASN A 72 10.55 -14.24 2.48
N ARG A 73 10.66 -14.30 1.15
CA ARG A 73 9.57 -14.68 0.25
C ARG A 73 8.97 -16.07 0.54
N SER A 74 9.78 -17.02 1.05
CA SER A 74 9.30 -18.37 1.33
C SER A 74 8.26 -18.43 2.46
N ASP A 75 8.20 -17.40 3.29
CA ASP A 75 7.27 -17.30 4.42
C ASP A 75 6.01 -16.50 4.07
N VAL A 76 5.84 -16.16 2.79
CA VAL A 76 4.69 -15.40 2.28
C VAL A 76 3.67 -16.32 1.62
N VAL A 77 2.44 -16.25 2.08
CA VAL A 77 1.27 -16.83 1.39
C VAL A 77 0.52 -15.71 0.70
N SER A 78 0.60 -15.66 -0.64
CA SER A 78 -0.14 -14.66 -1.42
C SER A 78 -1.64 -14.91 -1.37
N LEU A 79 -2.42 -13.86 -1.08
CA LEU A 79 -3.88 -13.89 -1.04
C LEU A 79 -4.52 -13.30 -2.29
N GLY A 80 -3.78 -12.50 -3.05
CA GLY A 80 -4.28 -11.82 -4.24
C GLY A 80 -3.89 -10.34 -4.27
N ASN A 81 -4.61 -9.56 -5.07
CA ASN A 81 -4.36 -8.13 -5.23
C ASN A 81 -5.62 -7.30 -5.00
N LEU A 82 -5.42 -6.07 -4.55
CA LEU A 82 -6.45 -5.04 -4.51
C LEU A 82 -6.52 -4.32 -5.87
N PRO A 83 -7.61 -3.58 -6.13
CA PRO A 83 -7.68 -2.73 -7.30
C PRO A 83 -6.51 -1.73 -7.33
N TYR A 84 -5.92 -1.55 -8.51
CA TYR A 84 -4.81 -0.62 -8.67
C TYR A 84 -5.24 0.85 -8.50
N LEU A 85 -4.27 1.70 -8.22
CA LEU A 85 -4.43 3.15 -8.14
C LEU A 85 -3.36 3.84 -8.97
N ILE A 86 -3.71 5.00 -9.51
CA ILE A 86 -2.75 5.83 -10.26
C ILE A 86 -2.18 6.91 -9.32
N SER A 87 -0.87 6.89 -9.14
CA SER A 87 -0.17 7.86 -8.31
C SER A 87 -0.15 9.25 -8.97
N ARG A 88 0.18 10.29 -8.17
CA ARG A 88 0.40 11.66 -8.68
C ARG A 88 1.49 11.75 -9.76
N HIS A 89 2.39 10.77 -9.79
CA HIS A 89 3.48 10.67 -10.77
C HIS A 89 3.11 9.83 -11.99
N LYS A 90 1.83 9.53 -12.20
CA LYS A 90 1.32 8.73 -13.32
C LYS A 90 1.94 7.32 -13.35
N ILE A 91 2.06 6.70 -12.18
CA ILE A 91 2.46 5.30 -12.03
C ILE A 91 1.21 4.52 -11.61
N GLU A 92 0.95 3.42 -12.30
CA GLU A 92 -0.09 2.47 -11.98
C GLU A 92 0.44 1.54 -10.87
N VAL A 93 -0.08 1.69 -9.66
CA VAL A 93 0.38 0.96 -8.47
C VAL A 93 -0.56 -0.18 -8.16
N HIS A 94 -0.04 -1.40 -8.20
CA HIS A 94 -0.76 -2.65 -7.94
C HIS A 94 -0.44 -3.18 -6.54
N PRO A 95 -1.40 -3.13 -5.59
CA PRO A 95 -1.20 -3.64 -4.25
C PRO A 95 -1.47 -5.15 -4.19
N TYR A 96 -0.51 -5.93 -3.72
CA TYR A 96 -0.62 -7.37 -3.46
C TYR A 96 -0.71 -7.63 -1.96
N VAL A 97 -1.62 -8.49 -1.57
CA VAL A 97 -1.86 -8.85 -0.16
C VAL A 97 -1.31 -10.24 0.10
N GLY A 98 -0.58 -10.40 1.18
CA GLY A 98 -0.08 -11.70 1.60
C GLY A 98 0.04 -11.83 3.11
N LEU A 99 -0.10 -13.07 3.58
CA LEU A 99 0.17 -13.43 4.96
C LEU A 99 1.66 -13.74 5.12
N ILE A 100 2.24 -13.23 6.18
CA ILE A 100 3.58 -13.60 6.65
C ILE A 100 3.37 -14.59 7.79
N THR A 101 3.73 -15.84 7.57
CA THR A 101 3.36 -16.98 8.43
C THR A 101 4.41 -17.34 9.48
N ASN A 102 5.60 -16.76 9.36
CA ASN A 102 6.70 -16.98 10.29
C ASN A 102 7.34 -15.66 10.72
N GLU A 103 8.02 -15.68 11.86
CA GLU A 103 8.81 -14.55 12.32
C GLU A 103 9.89 -14.18 11.30
N GLN A 104 10.05 -12.88 11.08
CA GLN A 104 10.98 -12.34 10.09
C GLN A 104 12.10 -11.56 10.78
N ASN A 105 13.29 -11.66 10.25
CA ASN A 105 14.40 -10.77 10.62
C ASN A 105 14.38 -9.53 9.71
N LEU A 106 13.33 -8.71 9.85
CA LEU A 106 13.16 -7.51 9.03
C LEU A 106 14.27 -6.51 9.34
N LYS A 107 14.88 -5.98 8.28
CA LYS A 107 15.95 -4.99 8.37
C LYS A 107 15.87 -4.05 7.18
N GLY A 108 15.68 -2.76 7.44
CA GLY A 108 15.69 -1.73 6.40
C GLY A 108 17.06 -1.60 5.72
N ASN A 109 17.04 -1.36 4.40
CA ASN A 109 18.21 -0.94 3.66
C ASN A 109 18.44 0.59 3.81
N PHE A 110 19.32 1.19 3.00
CA PHE A 110 19.61 2.63 3.09
C PHE A 110 18.42 3.54 2.69
N GLU A 111 17.40 3.00 2.01
CA GLU A 111 16.20 3.74 1.62
C GLU A 111 15.16 3.80 2.71
N ILE A 112 15.20 2.87 3.66
CA ILE A 112 14.21 2.70 4.72
C ILE A 112 14.78 3.18 6.05
N GLU A 113 14.14 4.18 6.65
CA GLU A 113 14.49 4.71 7.96
C GLU A 113 13.89 3.88 9.09
N GLU A 114 12.65 3.45 8.92
CA GLU A 114 11.92 2.68 9.93
C GLU A 114 11.01 1.63 9.27
N ILE A 115 10.93 0.45 9.89
CA ILE A 115 9.93 -0.57 9.62
C ILE A 115 9.05 -0.65 10.86
N PHE A 116 7.74 -0.48 10.68
CA PHE A 116 6.80 -0.54 11.79
C PHE A 116 5.54 -1.31 11.40
N THR A 117 4.77 -1.69 12.40
CA THR A 117 3.53 -2.43 12.19
C THR A 117 2.35 -1.74 12.85
N VAL A 118 1.19 -1.84 12.23
CA VAL A 118 -0.05 -1.26 12.74
C VAL A 118 -1.11 -2.35 12.88
N PRO A 119 -1.76 -2.48 14.05
CA PRO A 119 -2.85 -3.43 14.23
C PRO A 119 -4.00 -3.17 13.25
N VAL A 120 -4.53 -4.22 12.64
CA VAL A 120 -5.75 -4.14 11.82
C VAL A 120 -6.91 -3.54 12.62
N SER A 121 -7.03 -3.89 13.88
CA SER A 121 -8.04 -3.34 14.79
C SER A 121 -7.97 -1.81 14.92
N PHE A 122 -6.77 -1.23 14.93
CA PHE A 122 -6.59 0.23 14.94
C PHE A 122 -7.04 0.87 13.62
N LEU A 123 -6.63 0.29 12.49
CA LEU A 123 -6.97 0.81 11.16
C LEU A 123 -8.45 0.68 10.83
N LYS A 124 -9.11 -0.35 11.36
CA LYS A 124 -10.54 -0.62 11.17
C LYS A 124 -11.44 0.31 11.98
N ASP A 125 -10.98 0.86 13.09
CA ASP A 125 -11.76 1.79 13.90
C ASP A 125 -11.86 3.14 13.18
N GLU A 126 -13.06 3.46 12.69
CA GLU A 126 -13.36 4.69 11.98
C GLU A 126 -12.97 5.97 12.74
N LYS A 127 -12.94 5.91 14.08
CA LYS A 127 -12.53 7.04 14.92
C LYS A 127 -11.06 7.41 14.77
N ASN A 128 -10.23 6.46 14.33
CA ASN A 128 -8.81 6.67 14.08
C ASN A 128 -8.53 7.22 12.68
N ALA A 129 -9.49 7.11 11.75
CA ALA A 129 -9.38 7.64 10.41
C ALA A 129 -9.78 9.11 10.38
N LYS A 130 -8.85 9.98 9.98
CA LYS A 130 -9.10 11.39 9.72
C LYS A 130 -9.37 11.58 8.25
N MET A 131 -10.51 12.18 7.91
CA MET A 131 -10.91 12.38 6.51
C MET A 131 -10.43 13.74 6.00
N HIS A 132 -9.97 13.75 4.75
CA HIS A 132 -9.53 14.95 4.05
C HIS A 132 -10.21 15.01 2.69
N ASP A 133 -10.89 16.11 2.43
CA ASP A 133 -11.45 16.39 1.12
C ASP A 133 -10.40 17.07 0.24
N LYS A 134 -10.22 16.56 -0.96
CA LYS A 134 -9.29 17.12 -1.93
C LYS A 134 -9.92 17.17 -3.32
N ILE A 135 -10.03 18.37 -3.86
CA ILE A 135 -10.53 18.57 -5.22
C ILE A 135 -9.38 18.36 -6.21
N LYS A 136 -9.58 17.47 -7.18
CA LYS A 136 -8.66 17.24 -8.30
C LYS A 136 -9.43 17.32 -9.62
N GLY A 137 -9.36 18.48 -10.30
CA GLY A 137 -10.23 18.76 -11.43
C GLY A 137 -11.69 18.80 -10.97
N ASP A 138 -12.55 18.03 -11.61
CA ASP A 138 -13.99 17.90 -11.26
C ASP A 138 -14.26 16.78 -10.25
N ILE A 139 -13.18 16.15 -9.70
CA ILE A 139 -13.30 15.02 -8.78
C ILE A 139 -13.04 15.49 -7.36
N ASP A 140 -14.02 15.26 -6.49
CA ASP A 140 -13.88 15.42 -5.04
C ASP A 140 -13.37 14.11 -4.43
N LEU A 141 -12.11 14.13 -3.97
CA LEU A 141 -11.46 12.96 -3.39
C LEU A 141 -11.60 12.98 -1.87
N LYS A 142 -12.21 11.94 -1.32
CA LYS A 142 -12.19 11.68 0.12
C LYS A 142 -11.02 10.76 0.45
N ILE A 143 -10.01 11.33 1.09
CA ILE A 143 -8.76 10.64 1.41
C ILE A 143 -8.65 10.46 2.91
N PRO A 144 -8.62 9.21 3.42
CA PRO A 144 -8.36 8.96 4.83
C PRO A 144 -6.89 9.18 5.18
N SER A 145 -6.62 9.40 6.46
CA SER A 145 -5.29 9.30 7.03
C SER A 145 -5.35 8.73 8.45
N TRP A 146 -4.27 8.10 8.89
CA TRP A 146 -4.11 7.62 10.26
C TRP A 146 -2.81 8.14 10.85
N ASP A 147 -2.85 8.53 12.11
CA ASP A 147 -1.67 8.83 12.90
C ASP A 147 -1.48 7.71 13.94
N TYR A 148 -0.37 6.98 13.85
CA TYR A 148 -0.03 5.87 14.73
C TYR A 148 1.43 5.96 15.18
N ASN A 149 1.67 6.09 16.48
CA ASN A 149 3.03 6.14 17.07
C ASN A 149 3.98 7.13 16.36
N ASN A 150 3.53 8.36 16.14
CA ASN A 150 4.24 9.43 15.41
C ASN A 150 4.43 9.18 13.90
N GLN A 151 3.91 8.08 13.37
CA GLN A 151 3.91 7.81 11.94
C GLN A 151 2.57 8.22 11.34
N ARG A 152 2.61 8.85 10.18
CA ARG A 152 1.41 9.28 9.46
C ARG A 152 1.21 8.50 8.18
N ILE A 153 0.14 7.71 8.13
CA ILE A 153 -0.31 7.01 6.92
C ILE A 153 -1.25 7.95 6.18
N TRP A 154 -0.89 8.38 4.97
CA TRP A 154 -1.65 9.35 4.20
C TRP A 154 -1.49 9.15 2.70
N GLY A 155 -2.20 9.92 1.88
CA GLY A 155 -2.08 9.89 0.42
C GLY A 155 -2.43 8.55 -0.19
N LEU A 156 -1.62 8.11 -1.18
CA LEU A 156 -1.86 6.85 -1.90
C LEU A 156 -1.83 5.64 -0.95
N THR A 157 -0.90 5.62 -0.01
CA THR A 157 -0.78 4.54 0.99
C THR A 157 -2.05 4.43 1.82
N ALA A 158 -2.62 5.55 2.25
CA ALA A 158 -3.87 5.56 3.01
C ALA A 158 -5.07 5.10 2.17
N MET A 159 -5.13 5.47 0.90
CA MET A 159 -6.18 4.98 -0.01
C MET A 159 -6.12 3.46 -0.20
N ILE A 160 -4.91 2.91 -0.39
CA ILE A 160 -4.70 1.45 -0.46
C ILE A 160 -5.08 0.79 0.87
N THR A 161 -4.73 1.41 2.00
CA THR A 161 -5.08 0.90 3.33
C THR A 161 -6.59 0.87 3.54
N ALA A 162 -7.32 1.90 3.11
CA ALA A 162 -8.78 1.92 3.20
C ALA A 162 -9.43 0.82 2.37
N ASP A 163 -8.95 0.58 1.14
CA ASP A 163 -9.41 -0.55 0.33
C ASP A 163 -9.14 -1.89 1.03
N LEU A 164 -7.94 -2.08 1.55
CA LEU A 164 -7.59 -3.29 2.31
C LEU A 164 -8.57 -3.53 3.47
N ILE A 165 -8.78 -2.50 4.28
CA ILE A 165 -9.64 -2.60 5.48
C ILE A 165 -11.10 -2.86 5.09
N ASN A 166 -11.60 -2.18 4.06
CA ASN A 166 -12.99 -2.33 3.63
C ASN A 166 -13.24 -3.68 2.91
N ILE A 167 -12.30 -4.12 2.07
CA ILE A 167 -12.47 -5.32 1.25
C ILE A 167 -12.14 -6.60 2.05
N CYS A 168 -11.03 -6.58 2.79
CA CYS A 168 -10.49 -7.79 3.43
C CYS A 168 -10.94 -7.97 4.88
N PHE A 169 -11.33 -6.89 5.56
CA PHE A 169 -11.63 -6.91 7.00
C PHE A 169 -13.03 -6.40 7.36
N ASP A 170 -13.92 -6.26 6.38
CA ASP A 170 -15.29 -5.74 6.59
C ASP A 170 -15.29 -4.40 7.34
N GLY A 171 -14.39 -3.51 6.96
CA GLY A 171 -14.29 -2.16 7.50
C GLY A 171 -15.30 -1.21 6.84
N LYS A 172 -15.42 -0.01 7.41
CA LYS A 172 -16.33 1.04 6.92
C LYS A 172 -15.60 2.38 6.82
N ILE A 173 -14.35 2.35 6.40
CA ILE A 173 -13.59 3.59 6.19
C ILE A 173 -14.21 4.32 5.01
N GLU A 174 -14.62 5.56 5.24
CA GLU A 174 -15.23 6.39 4.20
C GLU A 174 -14.23 6.66 3.08
N THR A 175 -14.61 6.33 1.85
CA THR A 175 -13.87 6.67 0.64
C THR A 175 -14.84 6.77 -0.53
N ASN A 176 -14.46 7.45 -1.60
CA ASN A 176 -15.18 7.43 -2.87
C ASN A 176 -14.35 6.79 -4.01
N LEU A 177 -13.39 5.93 -3.66
CA LEU A 177 -12.50 5.29 -4.62
C LEU A 177 -13.24 4.41 -5.64
N THR A 178 -14.28 3.69 -5.21
CA THR A 178 -15.10 2.87 -6.11
C THR A 178 -15.78 3.74 -7.17
N GLN A 179 -16.41 4.85 -6.76
CA GLN A 179 -17.06 5.78 -7.67
C GLN A 179 -16.08 6.42 -8.65
N ILE A 180 -14.87 6.74 -8.17
CA ILE A 180 -13.81 7.29 -9.00
C ILE A 180 -13.35 6.26 -10.04
N ARG A 181 -13.19 4.99 -9.67
CA ARG A 181 -12.82 3.92 -10.60
C ARG A 181 -13.90 3.70 -11.65
N GLU A 182 -15.17 3.60 -11.27
CA GLU A 182 -16.29 3.47 -12.18
C GLU A 182 -16.34 4.61 -13.19
N GLN A 183 -16.07 5.83 -12.77
CA GLN A 183 -15.99 6.99 -13.63
C GLN A 183 -14.82 6.90 -14.62
N TYR A 184 -13.63 6.43 -14.18
CA TYR A 184 -12.48 6.24 -15.07
C TYR A 184 -12.69 5.08 -16.06
N ASP A 185 -13.32 3.99 -15.65
CA ASP A 185 -13.60 2.84 -16.51
C ASP A 185 -14.70 3.14 -17.56
N SER A 186 -15.55 4.13 -17.31
CA SER A 186 -16.57 4.59 -18.25
C SER A 186 -16.01 5.49 -19.38
N TYR A 187 -14.79 6.01 -19.23
CA TYR A 187 -14.14 6.72 -20.34
C TYR A 187 -13.62 5.71 -21.36
N PRO A 188 -14.02 5.85 -22.64
CA PRO A 188 -13.52 4.95 -23.68
C PRO A 188 -12.01 5.04 -23.72
N ARG A 189 -11.37 3.91 -23.50
CA ARG A 189 -9.93 3.73 -23.75
C ARG A 189 -9.75 3.79 -25.26
N GLY A 190 -9.54 5.00 -25.77
CA GLY A 190 -9.34 5.26 -27.19
C GLY A 190 -8.03 4.70 -27.70
#